data_663e154ac0b052f9e4411c4874f79bfe
#
_entry.id   663e154ac0b052f9e4411c4874f79bfe
#
_cell.length_a   1.000
_cell.length_b   1.000
_cell.length_c   1.000
_cell.angle_alpha   90.00
_cell.angle_beta   90.00
_cell.angle_gamma   90.00
#
_symmetry.space_group_name_H-M   'P 1'
#
loop_
_entity.id
_entity.type
_entity.pdbx_description
1 polymer ?
#
loop_
_entity_poly.entity_id
_entity_poly.type
_entity_poly.pdbx_seq_one_letter_code
_entity_poly.pdbx_strand_id
1 'polypeptide(L)'
;MIDPGHGGSDPGATYKGNEEKNFNLLTALVVRDYLVSNYNVKVLMTRTGDQTLSLSDRCNLANRSNLDFYLSIHHNAGGGTGFESYVYNGSVPTQTLSYQKIIHEEVITAIKPFKVTDRGKKRANFHVLRETKMPSMLVEVLFVDNSKDVALLIDLKFRQAVGFSLAKGVAKALSLPAKESGKKPLFKVIAGSFTERKNAEDRVKELKAASFESFIEREC
;
A
#
# COMPACT_ATOMS: atom_id res chain seq x y z
N MET A 1 9.43 2.12 8.18
CA MET A 1 8.52 3.29 8.31
C MET A 1 7.95 3.64 6.96
N ILE A 2 6.70 4.08 6.92
CA ILE A 2 6.06 4.64 5.72
C ILE A 2 5.89 6.14 5.93
N ASP A 3 6.31 6.93 4.96
CA ASP A 3 6.28 8.39 4.98
C ASP A 3 5.39 8.92 3.87
N PRO A 4 4.11 9.24 4.15
CA PRO A 4 3.30 10.00 3.20
C PRO A 4 3.86 11.42 3.07
N GLY A 5 4.42 11.78 1.91
CA GLY A 5 4.98 13.11 1.67
C GLY A 5 3.96 14.23 1.89
N HIS A 6 4.44 15.45 2.13
CA HIS A 6 3.61 16.63 2.38
C HIS A 6 2.65 16.47 3.57
N GLY A 7 1.62 17.33 3.68
CA GLY A 7 0.60 17.26 4.73
C GLY A 7 0.36 18.59 5.45
N GLY A 8 -0.84 18.77 5.99
CA GLY A 8 -1.25 19.99 6.67
C GLY A 8 -1.17 21.22 5.77
N SER A 9 -0.33 22.19 6.14
CA SER A 9 -0.11 23.42 5.39
C SER A 9 0.70 23.24 4.10
N ASP A 10 1.34 22.10 3.89
CA ASP A 10 2.07 21.74 2.66
C ASP A 10 1.21 20.81 1.80
N PRO A 11 0.52 21.30 0.78
CA PRO A 11 -0.33 20.49 -0.08
C PRO A 11 0.46 19.61 -1.05
N GLY A 12 1.76 19.87 -1.25
CA GLY A 12 2.53 19.33 -2.38
C GLY A 12 2.04 19.91 -3.71
N ALA A 13 2.14 19.15 -4.78
CA ALA A 13 1.59 19.51 -6.07
C ALA A 13 0.06 19.64 -6.01
N THR A 14 -0.46 20.68 -6.70
CA THR A 14 -1.91 20.94 -6.75
C THR A 14 -2.39 21.09 -8.18
N TYR A 15 -3.51 20.48 -8.51
CA TYR A 15 -4.13 20.59 -9.82
C TYR A 15 -5.64 20.32 -9.77
N LYS A 16 -6.45 21.31 -10.22
CA LYS A 16 -7.91 21.19 -10.31
C LYS A 16 -8.57 20.68 -9.02
N GLY A 17 -8.15 21.22 -7.87
CA GLY A 17 -8.68 20.83 -6.56
C GLY A 17 -8.11 19.52 -5.98
N ASN A 18 -7.22 18.84 -6.70
CA ASN A 18 -6.49 17.71 -6.17
C ASN A 18 -5.18 18.19 -5.53
N GLU A 19 -4.84 17.62 -4.40
CA GLU A 19 -3.60 17.89 -3.66
C GLU A 19 -2.80 16.61 -3.51
N GLU A 20 -1.51 16.65 -3.77
CA GLU A 20 -0.60 15.53 -3.67
C GLU A 20 -0.63 14.88 -2.28
N LYS A 21 -0.65 15.69 -1.21
CA LYS A 21 -0.68 15.20 0.18
C LYS A 21 -1.80 14.18 0.44
N ASN A 22 -2.95 14.33 -0.23
CA ASN A 22 -4.09 13.44 -0.06
C ASN A 22 -3.85 12.08 -0.72
N PHE A 23 -3.32 12.07 -1.94
CA PHE A 23 -2.96 10.83 -2.63
C PHE A 23 -1.83 10.10 -1.91
N ASN A 24 -0.82 10.84 -1.41
CA ASN A 24 0.28 10.28 -0.62
C ASN A 24 -0.24 9.53 0.61
N LEU A 25 -1.15 10.16 1.38
CA LEU A 25 -1.72 9.55 2.57
C LEU A 25 -2.58 8.32 2.22
N LEU A 26 -3.46 8.44 1.24
CA LEU A 26 -4.34 7.33 0.84
C LEU A 26 -3.53 6.11 0.37
N THR A 27 -2.49 6.30 -0.42
CA THR A 27 -1.61 5.21 -0.88
C THR A 27 -0.84 4.60 0.30
N ALA A 28 -0.30 5.44 1.18
CA ALA A 28 0.46 4.99 2.35
C ALA A 28 -0.39 4.16 3.33
N LEU A 29 -1.66 4.53 3.54
CA LEU A 29 -2.59 3.77 4.37
C LEU A 29 -2.86 2.37 3.79
N VAL A 30 -3.03 2.26 2.47
CA VAL A 30 -3.19 0.96 1.80
C VAL A 30 -1.95 0.08 1.99
N VAL A 31 -0.74 0.66 1.85
CA VAL A 31 0.53 -0.06 2.09
C VAL A 31 0.62 -0.56 3.53
N ARG A 32 0.35 0.32 4.51
CA ARG A 32 0.35 -0.03 5.94
C ARG A 32 -0.60 -1.17 6.23
N ASP A 33 -1.85 -1.03 5.82
CA ASP A 33 -2.91 -1.98 6.16
C ASP A 33 -2.64 -3.36 5.54
N TYR A 34 -2.13 -3.39 4.32
CA TYR A 34 -1.73 -4.65 3.69
C TYR A 34 -0.56 -5.31 4.42
N LEU A 35 0.49 -4.56 4.77
CA LEU A 35 1.64 -5.09 5.53
C LEU A 35 1.21 -5.65 6.88
N VAL A 36 0.46 -4.85 7.66
CA VAL A 36 0.02 -5.25 9.00
C VAL A 36 -0.94 -6.45 8.96
N SER A 37 -1.77 -6.55 7.94
CA SER A 37 -2.72 -7.67 7.81
C SER A 37 -2.06 -8.98 7.39
N ASN A 38 -1.00 -8.94 6.59
CA ASN A 38 -0.44 -10.13 5.94
C ASN A 38 0.92 -10.59 6.48
N TYR A 39 1.65 -9.74 7.20
CA TYR A 39 3.01 -10.04 7.65
C TYR A 39 3.21 -9.75 9.13
N ASN A 40 4.14 -10.49 9.76
CA ASN A 40 4.60 -10.20 11.12
C ASN A 40 5.59 -9.03 11.08
N VAL A 41 5.08 -7.81 11.08
CA VAL A 41 5.84 -6.58 10.96
C VAL A 41 5.24 -5.45 11.79
N LYS A 42 6.10 -4.62 12.36
CA LYS A 42 5.71 -3.35 12.98
C LYS A 42 5.85 -2.24 11.95
N VAL A 43 4.75 -1.60 11.60
CA VAL A 43 4.73 -0.46 10.67
C VAL A 43 4.56 0.83 11.47
N LEU A 44 5.50 1.75 11.31
CA LEU A 44 5.39 3.14 11.78
C LEU A 44 5.10 4.04 10.58
N MET A 45 4.35 5.11 10.80
CA MET A 45 4.10 6.14 9.81
C MET A 45 4.55 7.50 10.33
N THR A 46 5.03 8.37 9.46
CA THR A 46 5.37 9.76 9.82
C THR A 46 4.11 10.55 10.16
N ARG A 47 3.03 10.32 9.42
CA ARG A 47 1.68 10.85 9.67
C ARG A 47 0.60 9.85 9.30
N THR A 48 -0.53 9.90 9.97
CA THR A 48 -1.73 9.09 9.71
C THR A 48 -2.96 9.94 9.38
N GLY A 49 -2.79 11.26 9.37
CA GLY A 49 -3.79 12.27 9.03
C GLY A 49 -3.18 13.43 8.25
N ASP A 50 -3.92 14.52 8.14
CA ASP A 50 -3.46 15.74 7.46
C ASP A 50 -2.66 16.64 8.43
N GLN A 51 -1.41 16.27 8.67
CA GLN A 51 -0.49 16.90 9.63
C GLN A 51 0.70 17.50 8.91
N THR A 52 1.12 18.69 9.31
CA THR A 52 2.35 19.33 8.84
C THR A 52 3.56 18.71 9.54
N LEU A 53 4.52 18.22 8.75
CA LEU A 53 5.80 17.72 9.23
C LEU A 53 6.90 18.25 8.33
N SER A 54 7.92 18.86 8.93
CA SER A 54 9.12 19.27 8.19
C SER A 54 9.89 18.05 7.70
N LEU A 55 10.74 18.23 6.68
CA LEU A 55 11.64 17.17 6.20
C LEU A 55 12.55 16.67 7.32
N SER A 56 13.03 17.58 8.20
CA SER A 56 13.86 17.21 9.35
C SER A 56 13.10 16.40 10.39
N ASP A 57 11.82 16.72 10.66
CA ASP A 57 11.01 15.95 11.60
C ASP A 57 10.80 14.52 11.13
N ARG A 58 10.57 14.32 9.82
CA ARG A 58 10.45 12.99 9.20
C ARG A 58 11.74 12.17 9.38
N CYS A 59 12.88 12.77 9.08
CA CYS A 59 14.18 12.12 9.25
C CYS A 59 14.51 11.84 10.72
N ASN A 60 14.23 12.80 11.62
CA ASN A 60 14.47 12.63 13.04
C ASN A 60 13.59 11.52 13.63
N LEU A 61 12.31 11.46 13.23
CA LEU A 61 11.41 10.38 13.63
C LEU A 61 11.93 9.02 13.14
N ALA A 62 12.36 8.94 11.89
CA ALA A 62 12.92 7.73 11.31
C ALA A 62 14.20 7.30 12.06
N ASN A 63 15.15 8.22 12.24
CA ASN A 63 16.47 7.94 12.78
C ASN A 63 16.48 7.52 14.26
N ARG A 64 15.47 7.92 15.04
CA ARG A 64 15.29 7.49 16.44
C ARG A 64 14.44 6.23 16.63
N SER A 65 13.87 5.69 15.55
CA SER A 65 12.89 4.60 15.63
C SER A 65 13.46 3.20 15.37
N ASN A 66 14.79 3.05 15.16
CA ASN A 66 15.47 1.78 14.88
C ASN A 66 14.74 0.96 13.79
N LEU A 67 14.79 1.46 12.56
CA LEU A 67 14.04 0.93 11.42
C LEU A 67 14.91 0.10 10.49
N ASP A 68 14.33 -0.94 9.90
CA ASP A 68 14.96 -1.74 8.84
C ASP A 68 14.86 -1.05 7.47
N PHE A 69 13.83 -0.23 7.27
CA PHE A 69 13.54 0.40 5.98
C PHE A 69 12.66 1.64 6.11
N TYR A 70 12.92 2.64 5.25
CA TYR A 70 12.13 3.86 5.12
C TYR A 70 11.60 3.99 3.69
N LEU A 71 10.27 4.09 3.53
CA LEU A 71 9.59 4.27 2.26
C LEU A 71 8.83 5.61 2.25
N SER A 72 9.29 6.56 1.45
CA SER A 72 8.55 7.81 1.20
C SER A 72 7.66 7.66 -0.04
N ILE A 73 6.42 8.13 0.05
CA ILE A 73 5.40 8.00 -0.99
C ILE A 73 4.97 9.39 -1.42
N HIS A 74 5.17 9.66 -2.70
CA HIS A 74 4.87 10.89 -3.39
C HIS A 74 4.11 10.65 -4.70
N HIS A 75 3.53 11.71 -5.24
CA HIS A 75 2.91 11.79 -6.55
C HIS A 75 3.47 13.01 -7.27
N ASN A 76 4.02 12.80 -8.43
CA ASN A 76 4.82 13.76 -9.18
C ASN A 76 4.01 14.93 -9.75
N ALA A 77 4.71 15.93 -10.27
CA ALA A 77 4.19 17.03 -11.06
C ALA A 77 5.25 17.49 -12.09
N GLY A 78 4.86 18.34 -13.04
CA GLY A 78 5.74 18.88 -14.09
C GLY A 78 5.38 18.37 -15.49
N GLY A 79 4.11 17.99 -15.72
CA GLY A 79 3.58 17.66 -17.05
C GLY A 79 3.98 16.28 -17.58
N GLY A 80 4.48 15.40 -16.71
CA GLY A 80 4.83 14.03 -17.10
C GLY A 80 3.69 13.03 -16.93
N THR A 81 4.05 11.73 -16.99
CA THR A 81 3.17 10.59 -16.66
C THR A 81 4.03 9.38 -16.30
N GLY A 82 3.52 8.49 -15.46
CA GLY A 82 4.16 7.22 -15.15
C GLY A 82 4.69 7.10 -13.72
N PHE A 83 5.34 5.97 -13.45
CA PHE A 83 5.88 5.60 -12.14
C PHE A 83 7.41 5.65 -12.16
N GLU A 84 8.00 6.16 -11.10
CA GLU A 84 9.45 6.15 -10.89
C GLU A 84 9.81 5.95 -9.42
N SER A 85 11.03 5.47 -9.16
CA SER A 85 11.53 5.28 -7.81
C SER A 85 12.94 5.84 -7.64
N TYR A 86 13.24 6.32 -6.45
CA TYR A 86 14.47 7.02 -6.14
C TYR A 86 15.18 6.45 -4.91
N VAL A 87 16.50 6.41 -5.00
CA VAL A 87 17.40 6.31 -3.85
C VAL A 87 18.35 7.51 -3.86
N TYR A 88 19.08 7.73 -2.77
CA TYR A 88 20.03 8.82 -2.69
C TYR A 88 21.11 8.72 -3.78
N ASN A 89 21.48 9.86 -4.37
CA ASN A 89 22.49 9.92 -5.45
C ASN A 89 23.94 9.88 -4.96
N GLY A 90 24.18 10.01 -3.65
CA GLY A 90 25.47 9.74 -3.04
C GLY A 90 25.72 8.25 -2.83
N SER A 91 26.68 7.92 -1.94
CA SER A 91 26.95 6.53 -1.60
C SER A 91 25.79 5.91 -0.82
N VAL A 92 25.29 4.76 -1.29
CA VAL A 92 24.28 3.95 -0.60
C VAL A 92 24.71 2.48 -0.57
N PRO A 93 24.34 1.72 0.49
CA PRO A 93 24.59 0.29 0.54
C PRO A 93 24.00 -0.45 -0.66
N THR A 94 24.65 -1.51 -1.12
CA THR A 94 24.15 -2.38 -2.20
C THR A 94 22.74 -2.93 -1.86
N GLN A 95 22.49 -3.16 -0.58
CA GLN A 95 21.18 -3.57 -0.09
C GLN A 95 20.07 -2.57 -0.45
N THR A 96 20.31 -1.26 -0.36
CA THR A 96 19.35 -0.22 -0.75
C THR A 96 18.98 -0.33 -2.23
N LEU A 97 19.98 -0.57 -3.08
CA LEU A 97 19.77 -0.75 -4.52
C LEU A 97 18.98 -2.04 -4.83
N SER A 98 19.27 -3.11 -4.09
CA SER A 98 18.53 -4.36 -4.20
C SER A 98 17.05 -4.17 -3.80
N TYR A 99 16.80 -3.46 -2.70
CA TYR A 99 15.43 -3.15 -2.25
C TYR A 99 14.68 -2.30 -3.28
N GLN A 100 15.33 -1.25 -3.81
CA GLN A 100 14.74 -0.44 -4.87
C GLN A 100 14.36 -1.31 -6.07
N LYS A 101 15.24 -2.20 -6.51
CA LYS A 101 14.98 -3.09 -7.64
C LYS A 101 13.77 -3.97 -7.40
N ILE A 102 13.73 -4.67 -6.26
CA ILE A 102 12.64 -5.61 -5.92
C ILE A 102 11.30 -4.87 -5.83
N ILE A 103 11.26 -3.75 -5.11
CA ILE A 103 10.02 -2.99 -4.89
C ILE A 103 9.53 -2.39 -6.21
N HIS A 104 10.43 -1.78 -6.99
CA HIS A 104 10.09 -1.18 -8.27
C HIS A 104 9.51 -2.20 -9.25
N GLU A 105 10.13 -3.35 -9.42
CA GLU A 105 9.69 -4.41 -10.33
C GLU A 105 8.34 -5.00 -9.92
N GLU A 106 8.08 -5.13 -8.61
CA GLU A 106 6.80 -5.57 -8.09
C GLU A 106 5.68 -4.59 -8.44
N VAL A 107 5.95 -3.28 -8.30
CA VAL A 107 4.98 -2.22 -8.68
C VAL A 107 4.73 -2.23 -10.18
N ILE A 108 5.77 -2.20 -11.01
CA ILE A 108 5.63 -2.17 -12.47
C ILE A 108 4.81 -3.36 -12.98
N THR A 109 5.05 -4.55 -12.42
CA THR A 109 4.26 -5.74 -12.76
C THR A 109 2.78 -5.55 -12.45
N ALA A 110 2.46 -4.99 -11.29
CA ALA A 110 1.07 -4.82 -10.84
C ALA A 110 0.32 -3.71 -11.60
N ILE A 111 1.01 -2.65 -12.03
CA ILE A 111 0.37 -1.52 -12.74
C ILE A 111 0.40 -1.66 -14.26
N LYS A 112 1.02 -2.70 -14.80
CA LYS A 112 1.05 -2.98 -16.25
C LYS A 112 -0.34 -3.00 -16.91
N PRO A 113 -1.40 -3.60 -16.29
CA PRO A 113 -2.74 -3.58 -16.88
C PRO A 113 -3.33 -2.19 -17.07
N PHE A 114 -2.87 -1.20 -16.30
CA PHE A 114 -3.31 0.19 -16.38
C PHE A 114 -2.52 1.01 -17.42
N LYS A 115 -1.59 0.38 -18.14
CA LYS A 115 -0.74 1.01 -19.18
C LYS A 115 0.07 2.21 -18.65
N VAL A 116 0.49 2.14 -17.41
CA VAL A 116 1.35 3.16 -16.80
C VAL A 116 2.78 3.02 -17.31
N THR A 117 3.37 4.13 -17.68
CA THR A 117 4.76 4.20 -18.14
C THR A 117 5.72 3.92 -16.99
N ASP A 118 6.64 2.98 -17.18
CA ASP A 118 7.81 2.82 -16.31
C ASP A 118 8.86 3.88 -16.67
N ARG A 119 9.10 4.83 -15.75
CA ARG A 119 10.11 5.88 -15.88
C ARG A 119 11.46 5.47 -15.26
N GLY A 120 11.51 4.27 -14.71
CA GLY A 120 12.72 3.63 -14.22
C GLY A 120 13.11 3.95 -12.78
N LYS A 121 14.18 3.28 -12.39
CA LYS A 121 14.88 3.45 -11.11
C LYS A 121 15.88 4.58 -11.24
N LYS A 122 15.85 5.56 -10.33
CA LYS A 122 16.63 6.79 -10.39
C LYS A 122 17.38 7.05 -9.09
N ARG A 123 18.19 8.07 -9.12
CA ARG A 123 18.91 8.59 -7.96
C ARG A 123 18.71 10.09 -7.87
N ALA A 124 18.48 10.61 -6.66
CA ALA A 124 18.31 12.04 -6.44
C ALA A 124 18.79 12.46 -5.04
N ASN A 125 19.09 13.75 -4.88
CA ASN A 125 19.48 14.34 -3.61
C ASN A 125 18.25 14.79 -2.81
N PHE A 126 17.28 13.90 -2.61
CA PHE A 126 16.15 14.22 -1.75
C PHE A 126 16.55 14.18 -0.28
N HIS A 127 16.08 15.17 0.50
CA HIS A 127 16.43 15.34 1.90
C HIS A 127 16.17 14.05 2.71
N VAL A 128 14.99 13.46 2.59
CA VAL A 128 14.62 12.25 3.34
C VAL A 128 15.43 11.01 2.95
N LEU A 129 16.00 10.97 1.74
CA LEU A 129 16.88 9.88 1.32
C LEU A 129 18.34 10.08 1.76
N ARG A 130 18.77 11.35 1.93
CA ARG A 130 20.13 11.69 2.35
C ARG A 130 20.28 11.63 3.87
N GLU A 131 19.27 12.10 4.61
CA GLU A 131 19.37 12.30 6.07
C GLU A 131 18.87 11.10 6.90
N THR A 132 18.26 10.09 6.26
CA THR A 132 17.85 8.85 6.93
C THR A 132 19.02 7.85 6.99
N LYS A 133 19.19 7.19 8.15
CA LYS A 133 20.33 6.29 8.44
C LYS A 133 20.13 4.87 7.94
N MET A 134 18.91 4.44 7.75
CA MET A 134 18.54 3.11 7.27
C MET A 134 18.42 3.11 5.74
N PRO A 135 18.36 1.93 5.08
CA PRO A 135 17.97 1.85 3.68
C PRO A 135 16.68 2.60 3.43
N SER A 136 16.69 3.51 2.45
CA SER A 136 15.56 4.40 2.17
C SER A 136 15.29 4.49 0.66
N MET A 137 14.02 4.64 0.33
CA MET A 137 13.51 4.76 -1.04
C MET A 137 12.36 5.74 -1.07
N LEU A 138 12.24 6.49 -2.16
CA LEU A 138 11.10 7.33 -2.48
C LEU A 138 10.47 6.87 -3.78
N VAL A 139 9.16 6.85 -3.84
CA VAL A 139 8.39 6.56 -5.05
C VAL A 139 7.57 7.77 -5.47
N GLU A 140 7.51 7.97 -6.78
CA GLU A 140 6.64 8.94 -7.44
C GLU A 140 5.60 8.17 -8.26
N VAL A 141 4.36 8.22 -7.80
CA VAL A 141 3.25 7.44 -8.36
C VAL A 141 2.38 8.34 -9.21
N LEU A 142 2.63 8.36 -10.52
CA LEU A 142 1.89 9.20 -11.46
C LEU A 142 2.07 10.71 -11.20
N PHE A 143 1.40 11.54 -12.00
CA PHE A 143 1.52 13.00 -11.97
C PHE A 143 0.19 13.66 -11.63
N VAL A 144 0.18 14.46 -10.57
CA VAL A 144 -1.02 15.15 -10.09
C VAL A 144 -1.54 16.21 -11.09
N ASP A 145 -0.66 16.75 -11.90
CA ASP A 145 -0.97 17.75 -12.93
C ASP A 145 -1.32 17.16 -14.31
N ASN A 146 -1.42 15.82 -14.41
CA ASN A 146 -1.85 15.10 -15.61
C ASN A 146 -3.26 14.52 -15.42
N SER A 147 -4.22 14.95 -16.24
CA SER A 147 -5.63 14.54 -16.09
C SER A 147 -5.88 13.03 -16.25
N LYS A 148 -5.07 12.33 -17.08
CA LYS A 148 -5.17 10.87 -17.24
C LYS A 148 -4.63 10.15 -16.01
N ASP A 149 -3.53 10.64 -15.47
CA ASP A 149 -2.92 10.12 -14.26
C ASP A 149 -3.84 10.35 -13.04
N VAL A 150 -4.43 11.54 -12.91
CA VAL A 150 -5.40 11.84 -11.84
C VAL A 150 -6.61 10.92 -11.90
N ALA A 151 -7.12 10.59 -13.08
CA ALA A 151 -8.23 9.65 -13.21
C ALA A 151 -7.87 8.26 -12.64
N LEU A 152 -6.62 7.80 -12.81
CA LEU A 152 -6.12 6.58 -12.18
C LEU A 152 -5.90 6.75 -10.66
N LEU A 153 -5.37 7.90 -10.22
CA LEU A 153 -5.14 8.16 -8.80
C LEU A 153 -6.45 8.14 -7.97
N ILE A 154 -7.55 8.54 -8.59
CA ILE A 154 -8.88 8.49 -7.98
C ILE A 154 -9.46 7.07 -8.01
N ASP A 155 -9.10 6.25 -9.00
CA ASP A 155 -9.59 4.87 -9.13
C ASP A 155 -9.10 3.99 -7.96
N LEU A 156 -10.04 3.44 -7.22
CA LEU A 156 -9.76 2.55 -6.09
C LEU A 156 -8.96 1.31 -6.52
N LYS A 157 -9.25 0.73 -7.69
CA LYS A 157 -8.55 -0.47 -8.18
C LYS A 157 -7.08 -0.18 -8.46
N PHE A 158 -6.78 0.96 -9.09
CA PHE A 158 -5.40 1.38 -9.33
C PHE A 158 -4.67 1.64 -8.01
N ARG A 159 -5.27 2.40 -7.09
CA ARG A 159 -4.67 2.72 -5.80
C ARG A 159 -4.40 1.46 -4.96
N GLN A 160 -5.31 0.48 -4.99
CA GLN A 160 -5.09 -0.83 -4.37
C GLN A 160 -3.96 -1.60 -5.06
N ALA A 161 -3.90 -1.62 -6.39
CA ALA A 161 -2.83 -2.30 -7.12
C ALA A 161 -1.45 -1.74 -6.74
N VAL A 162 -1.31 -0.40 -6.70
CA VAL A 162 -0.07 0.27 -6.26
C VAL A 162 0.24 -0.02 -4.79
N GLY A 163 -0.71 0.21 -3.89
CA GLY A 163 -0.48 0.03 -2.46
C GLY A 163 -0.14 -1.42 -2.10
N PHE A 164 -0.85 -2.39 -2.67
CA PHE A 164 -0.57 -3.81 -2.43
C PHE A 164 0.78 -4.24 -3.02
N SER A 165 1.15 -3.75 -4.20
CA SER A 165 2.43 -4.08 -4.81
C SER A 165 3.60 -3.44 -4.08
N LEU A 166 3.49 -2.20 -3.62
CA LEU A 166 4.48 -1.58 -2.75
C LEU A 166 4.68 -2.40 -1.47
N ALA A 167 3.58 -2.81 -0.82
CA ALA A 167 3.63 -3.63 0.39
C ALA A 167 4.26 -5.01 0.14
N LYS A 168 3.89 -5.71 -0.93
CA LYS A 168 4.50 -6.99 -1.34
C LYS A 168 5.96 -6.82 -1.66
N GLY A 169 6.33 -5.77 -2.39
CA GLY A 169 7.71 -5.46 -2.71
C GLY A 169 8.55 -5.22 -1.46
N VAL A 170 8.04 -4.45 -0.49
CA VAL A 170 8.69 -4.25 0.81
C VAL A 170 8.82 -5.57 1.57
N ALA A 171 7.76 -6.37 1.63
CA ALA A 171 7.80 -7.66 2.32
C ALA A 171 8.84 -8.62 1.71
N LYS A 172 8.92 -8.66 0.38
CA LYS A 172 9.90 -9.47 -0.36
C LYS A 172 11.33 -8.95 -0.15
N ALA A 173 11.54 -7.64 -0.23
CA ALA A 173 12.84 -7.02 -0.03
C ALA A 173 13.39 -7.27 1.38
N LEU A 174 12.55 -7.19 2.40
CA LEU A 174 12.92 -7.39 3.80
C LEU A 174 12.76 -8.85 4.26
N SER A 175 12.35 -9.78 3.40
CA SER A 175 12.07 -11.18 3.75
C SER A 175 11.13 -11.29 4.95
N LEU A 176 10.07 -10.48 4.98
CA LEU A 176 9.15 -10.46 6.11
C LEU A 176 8.41 -11.80 6.24
N PRO A 177 8.33 -12.38 7.44
CA PRO A 177 7.56 -13.58 7.66
C PRO A 177 6.07 -13.28 7.46
N ALA A 178 5.43 -14.06 6.59
CA ALA A 178 3.98 -13.99 6.42
C ALA A 178 3.31 -14.36 7.75
N LYS A 179 2.19 -13.70 8.05
CA LYS A 179 1.32 -14.21 9.10
C LYS A 179 0.81 -15.59 8.68
N GLU A 180 0.84 -16.52 9.61
CA GLU A 180 0.11 -17.76 9.37
C GLU A 180 -1.31 -17.35 8.99
N SER A 181 -1.77 -17.87 7.86
CA SER A 181 -3.16 -17.74 7.48
C SER A 181 -3.98 -18.52 8.52
N GLY A 182 -4.25 -17.90 9.64
CA GLY A 182 -5.30 -18.36 10.51
C GLY A 182 -6.51 -18.57 9.61
N LYS A 183 -7.18 -19.72 9.73
CA LYS A 183 -8.39 -20.04 8.98
C LYS A 183 -9.19 -18.73 8.88
N LYS A 184 -9.44 -18.23 7.67
CA LYS A 184 -10.28 -17.02 7.49
C LYS A 184 -11.49 -17.21 8.38
N PRO A 185 -11.86 -16.25 9.22
CA PRO A 185 -13.03 -16.42 10.06
C PRO A 185 -14.20 -16.79 9.13
N LEU A 186 -14.71 -17.98 9.33
CA LEU A 186 -15.86 -18.47 8.59
C LEU A 186 -17.09 -17.85 9.27
N PHE A 187 -17.66 -16.84 8.65
CA PHE A 187 -18.93 -16.31 9.10
C PHE A 187 -20.05 -17.22 8.57
N LYS A 188 -20.67 -17.98 9.46
CA LYS A 188 -21.82 -18.80 9.13
C LYS A 188 -23.10 -17.97 9.32
N VAL A 189 -23.92 -17.89 8.28
CA VAL A 189 -25.28 -17.39 8.42
C VAL A 189 -26.18 -18.59 8.66
N ILE A 190 -26.75 -18.68 9.85
CA ILE A 190 -27.66 -19.76 10.22
C ILE A 190 -29.07 -19.42 9.74
N ALA A 191 -29.55 -20.16 8.76
CA ALA A 191 -30.88 -19.96 8.17
C ALA A 191 -32.00 -20.73 8.90
N GLY A 192 -31.69 -21.37 10.03
CA GLY A 192 -32.60 -22.08 10.91
C GLY A 192 -31.89 -23.16 11.75
N SER A 193 -32.45 -23.47 12.93
CA SER A 193 -32.02 -24.57 13.77
C SER A 193 -33.21 -25.51 13.98
N PHE A 194 -33.02 -26.82 13.83
CA PHE A 194 -34.10 -27.81 13.83
C PHE A 194 -33.67 -29.01 14.70
N THR A 195 -34.62 -29.52 15.49
CA THR A 195 -34.42 -30.75 16.28
C THR A 195 -34.61 -32.00 15.43
N GLU A 196 -35.46 -31.89 14.39
CA GLU A 196 -35.74 -32.98 13.46
C GLU A 196 -34.93 -32.78 12.16
N ARG A 197 -34.15 -33.81 11.79
CA ARG A 197 -33.33 -33.81 10.57
C ARG A 197 -34.12 -33.51 9.31
N LYS A 198 -35.34 -34.05 9.20
CA LYS A 198 -36.24 -33.86 8.06
C LYS A 198 -36.53 -32.37 7.81
N ASN A 199 -36.82 -31.60 8.86
CA ASN A 199 -37.09 -30.17 8.78
C ASN A 199 -35.86 -29.38 8.28
N ALA A 200 -34.66 -29.78 8.68
CA ALA A 200 -33.44 -29.19 8.16
C ALA A 200 -33.22 -29.50 6.67
N GLU A 201 -33.49 -30.73 6.24
CA GLU A 201 -33.42 -31.15 4.83
C GLU A 201 -34.45 -30.40 3.96
N ASP A 202 -35.66 -30.19 4.44
CA ASP A 202 -36.67 -29.42 3.72
C ASP A 202 -36.27 -27.95 3.60
N ARG A 203 -35.68 -27.35 4.64
CA ARG A 203 -35.13 -25.97 4.58
C ARG A 203 -33.98 -25.87 3.59
N VAL A 204 -33.08 -26.85 3.51
CA VAL A 204 -32.01 -26.90 2.51
C VAL A 204 -32.58 -26.95 1.09
N LYS A 205 -33.65 -27.69 0.85
CA LYS A 205 -34.32 -27.73 -0.47
C LYS A 205 -34.92 -26.35 -0.86
N GLU A 206 -35.58 -25.67 0.09
CA GLU A 206 -36.14 -24.33 -0.13
C GLU A 206 -35.04 -23.33 -0.49
N LEU A 207 -33.91 -23.34 0.26
CA LEU A 207 -32.79 -22.44 0.00
C LEU A 207 -32.12 -22.71 -1.35
N LYS A 208 -31.96 -23.97 -1.73
CA LYS A 208 -31.44 -24.35 -3.06
C LYS A 208 -32.38 -23.94 -4.19
N ALA A 209 -33.69 -24.07 -4.00
CA ALA A 209 -34.67 -23.59 -4.98
C ALA A 209 -34.62 -22.07 -5.16
N ALA A 210 -34.21 -21.33 -4.12
CA ALA A 210 -34.00 -19.90 -4.15
C ALA A 210 -32.53 -19.52 -4.58
N SER A 211 -31.78 -20.47 -5.15
CA SER A 211 -30.37 -20.29 -5.62
C SER A 211 -29.33 -19.99 -4.53
N PHE A 212 -29.61 -20.37 -3.29
CA PHE A 212 -28.61 -20.32 -2.21
C PHE A 212 -27.96 -21.70 -2.02
N GLU A 213 -26.62 -21.76 -2.09
CA GLU A 213 -25.92 -22.97 -1.66
C GLU A 213 -26.07 -23.16 -0.16
N SER A 214 -26.46 -24.34 0.25
CA SER A 214 -26.78 -24.65 1.64
C SER A 214 -26.47 -26.10 2.00
N PHE A 215 -26.10 -26.34 3.25
CA PHE A 215 -25.79 -27.65 3.80
C PHE A 215 -26.27 -27.73 5.26
N ILE A 216 -26.33 -28.99 5.78
CA ILE A 216 -26.67 -29.25 7.18
C ILE A 216 -25.37 -29.49 7.95
N GLU A 217 -25.17 -28.76 9.04
CA GLU A 217 -24.13 -29.02 10.02
C GLU A 217 -24.79 -29.52 11.31
N ARG A 218 -24.25 -30.60 11.88
CA ARG A 218 -24.72 -31.15 13.15
C ARG A 218 -23.86 -30.61 14.27
N GLU A 219 -24.47 -29.92 15.23
CA GLU A 219 -23.84 -29.61 16.50
C GLU A 219 -24.01 -30.83 17.45
N CYS A 220 -22.90 -31.22 18.08
CA CYS A 220 -22.87 -32.30 19.07
C CYS A 220 -23.08 -31.75 20.46
#